data_9f5820afd783455973015993d3b35d4b
#
_entry.id   9f5820afd783455973015993d3b35d4b
#
_cell.length_a   1.000
_cell.length_b   1.000
_cell.length_c   1.000
_cell.angle_alpha   90.00
_cell.angle_beta   90.00
_cell.angle_gamma   90.00
#
_symmetry.space_group_name_H-M   'P 1'
#
loop_
_entity.id
_entity.type
_entity.pdbx_description
1 polymer ?
#
loop_
_entity_poly.entity_id
_entity_poly.type
_entity_poly.pdbx_seq_one_letter_code
_entity_poly.pdbx_strand_id
1 'polypeptide(L)'
;MSKREKNLWAGLSGAARKALAARDYKVGSLAQRLARSGVDAGELAAADRRKPEIKSIWIPGVEIFARAIYPQRHRGVFGEFVRHDEGILAKIGLWPKQWSAARMFAQSAKGFHVHPPSIPPETSAEKWQRRLFVTDPQNYSLRPYDDEQWDVMFFVQGRAEMILRDVRSGLPGRIMRFFVDGDNHRSANNVGIVVPPGVAHAIRVEGSEDVIMVYGTSTSFRPEFEGRIASEIESAGLPESWQRFLGER
;
A
#
# COMPACT_ATOMS: atom_id res chain seq x y z
N MET A 1 -14.36 -23.49 -4.03
CA MET A 1 -14.14 -22.49 -2.95
C MET A 1 -13.91 -23.23 -1.64
N SER A 2 -12.79 -22.98 -0.98
CA SER A 2 -12.46 -23.57 0.33
C SER A 2 -13.36 -23.00 1.44
N LYS A 3 -13.46 -23.72 2.59
CA LYS A 3 -14.19 -23.24 3.77
C LYS A 3 -13.69 -21.86 4.26
N ARG A 4 -12.44 -21.53 3.98
CA ARG A 4 -11.76 -20.27 4.35
C ARG A 4 -12.16 -19.12 3.40
N GLU A 5 -12.35 -19.40 2.11
CA GLU A 5 -12.88 -18.43 1.13
C GLU A 5 -14.32 -18.04 1.46
N LYS A 6 -15.14 -19.00 1.94
CA LYS A 6 -16.53 -18.72 2.35
C LYS A 6 -16.61 -17.71 3.52
N ASN A 7 -15.66 -17.74 4.45
CA ASN A 7 -15.66 -16.80 5.60
C ASN A 7 -15.19 -15.39 5.21
N LEU A 8 -14.23 -15.26 4.29
CA LEU A 8 -13.78 -13.95 3.77
C LEU A 8 -14.92 -13.19 3.07
N TRP A 9 -15.85 -13.93 2.48
CA TRP A 9 -16.93 -13.37 1.66
C TRP A 9 -18.27 -13.30 2.41
N ALA A 10 -18.31 -13.73 3.68
CA ALA A 10 -19.56 -13.81 4.45
C ALA A 10 -20.28 -12.47 4.61
N GLY A 11 -19.55 -11.34 4.60
CA GLY A 11 -20.10 -9.99 4.70
C GLY A 11 -20.50 -9.33 3.38
N LEU A 12 -20.19 -9.95 2.23
CA LEU A 12 -20.49 -9.34 0.94
C LEU A 12 -21.92 -9.62 0.46
N SER A 13 -22.55 -8.58 -0.12
CA SER A 13 -23.84 -8.75 -0.81
C SER A 13 -23.73 -9.73 -1.98
N GLY A 14 -24.84 -10.36 -2.36
CA GLY A 14 -24.88 -11.26 -3.51
C GLY A 14 -24.40 -10.60 -4.81
N ALA A 15 -24.69 -9.30 -5.00
CA ALA A 15 -24.23 -8.51 -6.13
C ALA A 15 -22.69 -8.32 -6.12
N ALA A 16 -22.11 -8.03 -4.96
CA ALA A 16 -20.66 -7.89 -4.81
C ALA A 16 -19.94 -9.23 -5.07
N ARG A 17 -20.50 -10.36 -4.60
CA ARG A 17 -19.98 -11.71 -4.89
C ARG A 17 -20.03 -12.03 -6.37
N LYS A 18 -21.13 -11.66 -7.05
CA LYS A 18 -21.30 -11.89 -8.49
C LYS A 18 -20.34 -11.01 -9.32
N ALA A 19 -20.14 -9.76 -8.93
CA ALA A 19 -19.16 -8.86 -9.55
C ALA A 19 -17.74 -9.36 -9.42
N LEU A 20 -17.36 -9.89 -8.24
CA LEU A 20 -16.05 -10.51 -8.00
C LEU A 20 -15.87 -11.82 -8.76
N ALA A 21 -16.93 -12.66 -8.87
CA ALA A 21 -16.89 -13.89 -9.64
C ALA A 21 -16.88 -13.66 -11.16
N ALA A 22 -17.45 -12.54 -11.62
CA ALA A 22 -17.49 -12.16 -13.03
C ALA A 22 -16.18 -11.51 -13.53
N ARG A 23 -15.31 -11.07 -12.62
CA ARG A 23 -13.96 -10.66 -13.00
C ARG A 23 -13.18 -11.91 -13.42
N ASP A 24 -12.90 -12.02 -14.70
CA ASP A 24 -12.23 -13.19 -15.28
C ASP A 24 -10.72 -13.16 -14.94
N TYR A 25 -10.39 -13.49 -13.69
CA TYR A 25 -9.00 -13.60 -13.22
C TYR A 25 -8.28 -14.89 -13.68
N LYS A 26 -8.74 -15.48 -14.78
CA LYS A 26 -8.20 -16.75 -15.28
C LYS A 26 -6.80 -16.67 -15.88
N VAL A 27 -6.19 -15.52 -15.96
CA VAL A 27 -4.94 -15.37 -16.70
C VAL A 27 -3.76 -15.02 -15.79
N GLY A 28 -2.93 -16.02 -15.52
CA GLY A 28 -1.62 -15.88 -14.94
C GLY A 28 -1.51 -16.23 -13.44
N SER A 29 -0.28 -16.49 -12.99
CA SER A 29 0.04 -16.66 -11.58
C SER A 29 -0.21 -15.36 -10.80
N LEU A 30 -0.32 -15.44 -9.46
CA LEU A 30 -0.43 -14.24 -8.62
C LEU A 30 0.70 -13.23 -8.89
N ALA A 31 1.92 -13.72 -9.12
CA ALA A 31 3.07 -12.88 -9.48
C ALA A 31 2.87 -12.13 -10.80
N GLN A 32 2.35 -12.79 -11.82
CA GLN A 32 2.06 -12.14 -13.11
C GLN A 32 0.94 -11.12 -13.01
N ARG A 33 -0.08 -11.39 -12.18
CA ARG A 33 -1.19 -10.46 -11.95
C ARG A 33 -0.75 -9.26 -11.13
N LEU A 34 0.11 -9.45 -10.11
CA LEU A 34 0.71 -8.35 -9.33
C LEU A 34 1.50 -7.40 -10.23
N ALA A 35 2.33 -7.93 -11.14
CA ALA A 35 3.09 -7.10 -12.06
C ALA A 35 2.20 -6.25 -12.99
N ARG A 36 0.96 -6.65 -13.22
CA ARG A 36 0.01 -6.01 -14.14
C ARG A 36 -1.14 -5.26 -13.44
N SER A 37 -1.11 -5.13 -12.13
CA SER A 37 -2.24 -4.56 -11.34
C SER A 37 -3.55 -5.35 -11.48
N GLY A 38 -3.49 -6.65 -11.69
CA GLY A 38 -4.66 -7.53 -11.79
C GLY A 38 -5.02 -8.23 -10.48
N VAL A 39 -4.54 -7.73 -9.34
CA VAL A 39 -4.74 -8.33 -8.01
C VAL A 39 -5.53 -7.39 -7.13
N ASP A 40 -6.53 -7.91 -6.45
CA ASP A 40 -7.29 -7.21 -5.44
C ASP A 40 -6.63 -7.38 -4.05
N ALA A 41 -6.61 -6.33 -3.24
CA ALA A 41 -5.99 -6.34 -1.90
C ALA A 41 -6.56 -7.43 -0.98
N GLY A 42 -7.83 -7.77 -1.11
CA GLY A 42 -8.45 -8.86 -0.38
C GLY A 42 -7.83 -10.24 -0.68
N GLU A 43 -7.38 -10.47 -1.92
CA GLU A 43 -6.65 -11.68 -2.27
C GLU A 43 -5.31 -11.74 -1.53
N LEU A 44 -4.62 -10.60 -1.43
CA LEU A 44 -3.35 -10.50 -0.73
C LEU A 44 -3.51 -10.64 0.79
N ALA A 45 -4.53 -10.03 1.37
CA ALA A 45 -4.85 -10.17 2.79
C ALA A 45 -5.16 -11.62 3.18
N ALA A 46 -5.75 -12.40 2.25
CA ALA A 46 -6.07 -13.81 2.45
C ALA A 46 -4.94 -14.77 2.09
N ALA A 47 -3.86 -14.28 1.46
CA ALA A 47 -2.80 -15.15 0.98
C ALA A 47 -2.00 -15.77 2.12
N ASP A 48 -1.68 -17.06 1.98
CA ASP A 48 -0.77 -17.74 2.91
C ASP A 48 0.68 -17.38 2.56
N ARG A 49 1.25 -16.43 3.30
CA ARG A 49 2.61 -15.91 3.07
C ARG A 49 3.72 -16.92 3.35
N ARG A 50 3.41 -18.07 3.93
CA ARG A 50 4.39 -19.16 4.15
C ARG A 50 4.66 -19.92 2.87
N LYS A 51 3.75 -19.86 1.90
CA LYS A 51 3.92 -20.51 0.61
C LYS A 51 5.06 -19.85 -0.18
N PRO A 52 6.01 -20.65 -0.72
CA PRO A 52 7.20 -20.12 -1.40
C PRO A 52 6.89 -19.14 -2.53
N GLU A 53 5.86 -19.44 -3.34
CA GLU A 53 5.42 -18.60 -4.45
C GLU A 53 4.93 -17.22 -3.99
N ILE A 54 4.20 -17.15 -2.86
CA ILE A 54 3.76 -15.89 -2.28
C ILE A 54 4.93 -15.14 -1.64
N LYS A 55 5.77 -15.86 -0.90
CA LYS A 55 6.96 -15.31 -0.27
C LYS A 55 7.92 -14.69 -1.30
N SER A 56 7.99 -15.26 -2.51
CA SER A 56 8.90 -14.79 -3.57
C SER A 56 8.51 -13.42 -4.13
N ILE A 57 7.22 -13.06 -4.09
CA ILE A 57 6.68 -11.80 -4.63
C ILE A 57 6.35 -10.77 -3.54
N TRP A 58 6.30 -11.18 -2.28
CA TRP A 58 5.93 -10.31 -1.16
C TRP A 58 7.10 -9.43 -0.74
N ILE A 59 6.87 -8.14 -0.61
CA ILE A 59 7.88 -7.22 -0.06
C ILE A 59 7.97 -7.43 1.45
N PRO A 60 9.16 -7.78 2.01
CA PRO A 60 9.30 -8.02 3.43
C PRO A 60 8.93 -6.80 4.28
N GLY A 61 8.14 -7.03 5.34
CA GLY A 61 7.66 -5.99 6.24
C GLY A 61 6.37 -5.30 5.79
N VAL A 62 5.96 -5.44 4.53
CA VAL A 62 4.62 -5.00 4.11
C VAL A 62 3.58 -5.92 4.73
N GLU A 63 2.58 -5.31 5.39
CA GLU A 63 1.42 -6.01 5.92
C GLU A 63 0.16 -5.54 5.20
N ILE A 64 -0.67 -6.50 4.76
CA ILE A 64 -2.00 -6.24 4.21
C ILE A 64 -2.96 -7.09 5.03
N PHE A 65 -3.94 -6.46 5.65
CA PHE A 65 -4.86 -7.13 6.56
C PHE A 65 -6.30 -6.68 6.35
N ALA A 66 -7.22 -7.62 6.45
CA ALA A 66 -8.64 -7.35 6.34
C ALA A 66 -9.10 -6.45 7.48
N ARG A 67 -9.98 -5.51 7.17
CA ARG A 67 -10.64 -4.64 8.15
C ARG A 67 -12.02 -5.18 8.52
N ALA A 68 -12.45 -4.86 9.74
CA ALA A 68 -13.80 -5.12 10.18
C ALA A 68 -14.73 -3.99 9.73
N ILE A 69 -15.56 -4.24 8.72
CA ILE A 69 -16.56 -3.30 8.21
C ILE A 69 -17.95 -3.85 8.51
N TYR A 70 -18.71 -3.11 9.28
CA TYR A 70 -20.04 -3.50 9.76
C TYR A 70 -21.14 -2.68 9.10
N PRO A 71 -21.99 -3.29 8.25
CA PRO A 71 -23.18 -2.63 7.73
C PRO A 71 -24.14 -2.25 8.86
N GLN A 72 -24.61 -1.00 8.85
CA GLN A 72 -25.54 -0.48 9.86
C GLN A 72 -26.93 -0.20 9.26
N ARG A 73 -27.49 -1.19 8.55
CA ARG A 73 -28.79 -1.08 7.85
C ARG A 73 -28.83 0.18 6.96
N HIS A 74 -29.84 1.05 7.17
CA HIS A 74 -30.00 2.29 6.41
C HIS A 74 -29.09 3.44 6.86
N ARG A 75 -28.35 3.29 7.95
CA ARG A 75 -27.48 4.36 8.49
C ARG A 75 -26.08 4.38 7.87
N GLY A 76 -25.72 3.38 7.07
CA GLY A 76 -24.41 3.30 6.41
C GLY A 76 -23.57 2.15 6.89
N VAL A 77 -22.29 2.40 7.13
CA VAL A 77 -21.29 1.42 7.57
C VAL A 77 -20.50 1.96 8.74
N PHE A 78 -20.05 1.07 9.60
CA PHE A 78 -19.06 1.35 10.63
C PHE A 78 -17.81 0.52 10.29
N GLY A 79 -16.64 1.15 10.31
CA GLY A 79 -15.36 0.48 10.05
C GLY A 79 -14.34 0.82 11.12
N GLU A 80 -13.71 -0.20 11.68
CA GLU A 80 -12.56 -0.02 12.56
C GLU A 80 -11.30 0.14 11.72
N PHE A 81 -10.42 1.04 12.12
CA PHE A 81 -9.09 1.13 11.54
C PHE A 81 -8.14 0.19 12.25
N VAL A 82 -7.85 0.44 13.50
CA VAL A 82 -6.93 -0.34 14.33
C VAL A 82 -7.33 -0.24 15.79
N ARG A 83 -6.90 -1.23 16.56
CA ARG A 83 -6.93 -1.20 18.02
C ARG A 83 -5.51 -1.16 18.56
N HIS A 84 -5.31 -0.43 19.63
CA HIS A 84 -3.99 -0.25 20.22
C HIS A 84 -3.39 -1.55 20.77
N ASP A 85 -4.21 -2.38 21.36
CA ASP A 85 -3.86 -3.55 22.16
C ASP A 85 -3.96 -4.88 21.40
N GLU A 86 -4.49 -4.86 20.20
CA GLU A 86 -4.63 -6.07 19.39
C GLU A 86 -4.40 -5.85 17.90
N GLY A 87 -4.36 -6.96 17.14
CA GLY A 87 -4.20 -6.91 15.69
C GLY A 87 -2.75 -6.77 15.24
N ILE A 88 -2.57 -6.35 13.98
CA ILE A 88 -1.24 -6.34 13.35
C ILE A 88 -0.33 -5.27 13.93
N LEU A 89 -0.85 -4.05 14.22
CA LEU A 89 -0.03 -2.97 14.74
C LEU A 89 0.50 -3.28 16.14
N ALA A 90 -0.32 -3.88 16.99
CA ALA A 90 0.11 -4.36 18.31
C ALA A 90 1.21 -5.43 18.20
N LYS A 91 1.08 -6.36 17.24
CA LYS A 91 2.07 -7.44 17.03
C LYS A 91 3.43 -6.91 16.57
N ILE A 92 3.47 -5.88 15.74
CA ILE A 92 4.72 -5.28 15.25
C ILE A 92 5.21 -4.13 16.14
N GLY A 93 4.49 -3.81 17.22
CA GLY A 93 4.85 -2.73 18.14
C GLY A 93 4.74 -1.33 17.53
N LEU A 94 3.90 -1.17 16.50
CA LEU A 94 3.73 0.09 15.81
C LEU A 94 2.50 0.84 16.32
N TRP A 95 2.69 2.08 16.76
CA TRP A 95 1.59 2.97 17.05
C TRP A 95 1.84 4.35 16.41
N PRO A 96 0.93 4.82 15.54
CA PRO A 96 1.14 6.10 14.86
C PRO A 96 1.20 7.28 15.83
N LYS A 97 2.20 8.14 15.64
CA LYS A 97 2.33 9.43 16.33
C LYS A 97 1.50 10.52 15.67
N GLN A 98 1.21 10.37 14.39
CA GLN A 98 0.40 11.31 13.61
C GLN A 98 -0.62 10.56 12.78
N TRP A 99 -1.84 11.11 12.73
CA TRP A 99 -2.90 10.68 11.83
C TRP A 99 -3.27 11.80 10.88
N SER A 100 -3.47 11.47 9.62
CA SER A 100 -3.81 12.43 8.58
C SER A 100 -4.84 11.82 7.63
N ALA A 101 -5.54 12.68 6.90
CA ALA A 101 -6.40 12.29 5.80
C ALA A 101 -5.97 13.00 4.52
N ALA A 102 -6.07 12.31 3.41
CA ALA A 102 -5.82 12.87 2.08
C ALA A 102 -7.00 12.56 1.16
N ARG A 103 -7.43 13.56 0.40
CA ARG A 103 -8.34 13.40 -0.73
C ARG A 103 -7.52 13.45 -2.01
N MET A 104 -7.66 12.45 -2.84
CA MET A 104 -7.06 12.39 -4.17
C MET A 104 -8.19 12.46 -5.19
N PHE A 105 -8.04 13.37 -6.14
CA PHE A 105 -9.05 13.56 -7.18
C PHE A 105 -9.09 12.37 -8.14
N ALA A 106 -10.25 12.14 -8.71
CA ALA A 106 -10.41 11.22 -9.81
C ALA A 106 -9.39 11.53 -10.93
N GLN A 107 -8.89 10.50 -11.61
CA GLN A 107 -7.91 10.63 -12.70
C GLN A 107 -6.59 11.28 -12.25
N SER A 108 -6.16 11.05 -11.03
CA SER A 108 -4.89 11.54 -10.49
C SER A 108 -4.00 10.42 -9.94
N ALA A 109 -2.75 10.76 -9.70
CA ALA A 109 -1.84 9.86 -8.99
C ALA A 109 -0.90 10.67 -8.07
N LYS A 110 -0.48 10.04 -6.97
CA LYS A 110 0.38 10.64 -5.95
C LYS A 110 1.49 9.66 -5.57
N GLY A 111 2.72 10.12 -5.53
CA GLY A 111 3.93 9.35 -5.15
C GLY A 111 5.03 9.54 -6.19
N PHE A 112 6.09 8.77 -6.20
CA PHE A 112 6.41 7.80 -5.16
C PHE A 112 6.97 8.51 -3.93
N HIS A 113 6.39 8.24 -2.78
CA HIS A 113 6.99 8.60 -1.51
C HIS A 113 7.82 7.44 -0.97
N VAL A 114 8.87 7.74 -0.23
CA VAL A 114 9.65 6.75 0.49
C VAL A 114 10.14 7.35 1.80
N HIS A 115 9.98 6.59 2.85
CA HIS A 115 10.50 6.94 4.17
C HIS A 115 11.68 6.05 4.46
N PRO A 116 12.89 6.61 4.58
CA PRO A 116 14.07 5.81 4.82
C PRO A 116 14.07 5.21 6.24
N PRO A 117 14.84 4.13 6.46
CA PRO A 117 15.12 3.67 7.80
C PRO A 117 15.93 4.72 8.56
N SER A 118 16.00 4.58 9.88
CA SER A 118 16.85 5.41 10.72
C SER A 118 18.30 5.44 10.22
N ILE A 119 18.84 6.63 10.13
CA ILE A 119 20.19 6.89 9.63
C ILE A 119 20.92 7.70 10.69
N PRO A 120 21.96 7.14 11.34
CA PRO A 120 22.74 7.87 12.33
C PRO A 120 23.28 9.19 11.76
N PRO A 121 23.22 10.30 12.50
CA PRO A 121 23.62 11.63 12.02
C PRO A 121 25.06 11.70 11.49
N GLU A 122 25.95 10.86 12.03
CA GLU A 122 27.36 10.75 11.62
C GLU A 122 27.55 9.94 10.33
N THR A 123 26.49 9.36 9.78
CA THR A 123 26.60 8.57 8.54
C THR A 123 26.84 9.48 7.36
N SER A 124 27.93 9.25 6.61
CA SER A 124 28.18 10.03 5.39
C SER A 124 27.07 9.85 4.37
N ALA A 125 26.78 10.90 3.60
CA ALA A 125 25.76 10.88 2.55
C ALA A 125 25.94 9.69 1.57
N GLU A 126 27.16 9.38 1.19
CA GLU A 126 27.47 8.24 0.33
C GLU A 126 27.12 6.89 0.95
N LYS A 127 27.31 6.73 2.27
CA LYS A 127 27.01 5.48 2.98
C LYS A 127 25.52 5.25 3.09
N TRP A 128 24.74 6.28 3.43
CA TRP A 128 23.31 6.12 3.55
C TRP A 128 22.62 6.03 2.17
N GLN A 129 23.11 6.73 1.14
CA GLN A 129 22.66 6.57 -0.23
C GLN A 129 22.81 5.11 -0.71
N ARG A 130 23.96 4.49 -0.45
CA ARG A 130 24.17 3.07 -0.77
C ARG A 130 23.28 2.10 0.01
N ARG A 131 22.82 2.47 1.20
CA ARG A 131 21.89 1.65 2.00
C ARG A 131 20.46 1.73 1.52
N LEU A 132 20.06 2.87 0.99
CA LEU A 132 18.66 3.15 0.70
C LEU A 132 18.26 2.88 -0.73
N PHE A 133 19.16 3.04 -1.69
CA PHE A 133 18.74 3.12 -3.07
C PHE A 133 19.59 2.27 -4.00
N VAL A 134 18.90 1.38 -4.69
CA VAL A 134 19.42 0.67 -5.86
C VAL A 134 19.37 1.56 -7.10
N THR A 135 18.63 2.68 -7.07
CA THR A 135 18.38 3.55 -8.22
C THR A 135 18.47 5.02 -7.84
N ASP A 136 18.89 5.79 -8.82
CA ASP A 136 19.18 7.22 -8.88
C ASP A 136 18.42 8.10 -7.87
N PRO A 137 19.15 8.76 -6.95
CA PRO A 137 18.58 9.57 -5.88
C PRO A 137 18.28 11.02 -6.31
N GLN A 138 18.06 11.33 -7.57
CA GLN A 138 18.04 12.70 -8.09
C GLN A 138 17.03 13.65 -7.44
N ASN A 139 16.13 13.15 -6.60
CA ASN A 139 15.06 13.97 -6.00
C ASN A 139 14.98 13.89 -4.47
N TYR A 140 16.08 13.55 -3.78
CA TYR A 140 16.07 13.43 -2.33
C TYR A 140 16.70 14.64 -1.62
N SER A 141 15.91 15.29 -0.79
CA SER A 141 16.40 16.17 0.27
C SER A 141 16.59 15.40 1.59
N LEU A 142 17.08 14.18 1.52
CA LEU A 142 17.22 13.34 2.70
C LEU A 142 18.32 13.83 3.60
N ARG A 143 17.97 14.07 4.85
CA ARG A 143 18.92 14.28 5.93
C ARG A 143 18.93 13.06 6.83
N PRO A 144 20.08 12.72 7.45
CA PRO A 144 20.11 11.73 8.51
C PRO A 144 19.10 12.07 9.61
N TYR A 145 18.36 11.06 10.11
CA TYR A 145 17.43 11.24 11.23
C TYR A 145 17.31 9.94 12.03
N ASP A 146 16.91 10.08 13.29
CA ASP A 146 17.02 9.01 14.25
C ASP A 146 15.85 8.05 14.23
N ASP A 147 14.70 8.47 13.71
CA ASP A 147 13.47 7.70 13.73
C ASP A 147 13.19 7.02 12.39
N GLU A 148 12.72 5.78 12.44
CA GLU A 148 12.17 5.05 11.29
C GLU A 148 10.72 5.43 11.09
N GLN A 149 10.34 5.78 9.86
CA GLN A 149 8.94 6.01 9.57
C GLN A 149 8.29 4.81 8.90
N TRP A 150 7.28 4.30 9.57
CA TRP A 150 6.31 3.34 9.08
C TRP A 150 5.00 4.07 8.79
N ASP A 151 4.33 3.67 7.74
CA ASP A 151 2.99 4.15 7.43
C ASP A 151 1.98 3.04 7.58
N VAL A 152 0.79 3.40 8.08
CA VAL A 152 -0.39 2.55 8.00
C VAL A 152 -1.49 3.29 7.26
N MET A 153 -2.09 2.67 6.24
CA MET A 153 -3.04 3.32 5.33
C MET A 153 -4.37 2.59 5.29
N PHE A 154 -5.45 3.37 5.21
CA PHE A 154 -6.83 2.93 5.09
C PHE A 154 -7.56 3.76 4.06
N PHE A 155 -8.41 3.13 3.27
CA PHE A 155 -9.23 3.82 2.28
C PHE A 155 -10.68 3.84 2.77
N VAL A 156 -11.27 5.02 2.82
CA VAL A 156 -12.65 5.19 3.31
C VAL A 156 -13.64 5.50 2.18
N GLN A 157 -13.12 5.99 1.05
CA GLN A 157 -13.91 6.25 -0.14
C GLN A 157 -13.11 5.95 -1.40
N GLY A 158 -13.80 5.49 -2.43
CA GLY A 158 -13.30 5.32 -3.78
C GLY A 158 -12.52 4.03 -3.98
N ARG A 159 -11.91 3.91 -5.16
CA ARG A 159 -11.03 2.79 -5.54
C ARG A 159 -9.72 3.33 -6.07
N ALA A 160 -8.61 2.77 -5.61
CA ALA A 160 -7.28 3.13 -6.05
C ALA A 160 -6.43 1.89 -6.38
N GLU A 161 -5.44 2.09 -7.24
CA GLU A 161 -4.31 1.19 -7.36
C GLU A 161 -3.22 1.62 -6.38
N MET A 162 -2.80 0.71 -5.52
CA MET A 162 -1.62 0.87 -4.67
C MET A 162 -0.42 0.25 -5.36
N ILE A 163 0.69 1.00 -5.45
CA ILE A 163 1.93 0.56 -6.07
C ILE A 163 3.04 0.67 -5.03
N LEU A 164 3.68 -0.46 -4.72
CA LEU A 164 4.79 -0.55 -3.77
C LEU A 164 6.03 -1.05 -4.48
N ARG A 165 7.18 -0.46 -4.18
CA ARG A 165 8.48 -0.96 -4.62
C ARG A 165 9.48 -0.97 -3.47
N ASP A 166 10.11 -2.12 -3.28
CA ASP A 166 11.22 -2.25 -2.34
C ASP A 166 12.48 -1.60 -2.93
N VAL A 167 12.95 -0.52 -2.30
CA VAL A 167 14.18 0.19 -2.71
C VAL A 167 15.32 -0.01 -1.72
N ARG A 168 15.15 -0.92 -0.76
CA ARG A 168 16.19 -1.21 0.23
C ARG A 168 17.37 -1.93 -0.43
N SER A 169 18.57 -1.47 -0.10
CA SER A 169 19.82 -2.08 -0.60
C SER A 169 19.95 -3.54 -0.13
N GLY A 170 20.39 -4.40 -1.02
CA GLY A 170 20.58 -5.83 -0.73
C GLY A 170 19.32 -6.69 -0.78
N LEU A 171 18.15 -6.10 -1.09
CA LEU A 171 16.92 -6.82 -1.30
C LEU A 171 16.55 -6.93 -2.80
N PRO A 172 15.67 -7.86 -3.18
CA PRO A 172 15.40 -8.15 -4.60
C PRO A 172 14.71 -7.03 -5.41
N GLY A 173 14.36 -5.88 -4.80
CA GLY A 173 13.68 -4.78 -5.50
C GLY A 173 12.29 -5.15 -5.99
N ARG A 174 11.53 -5.92 -5.20
CA ARG A 174 10.20 -6.41 -5.55
C ARG A 174 9.20 -5.28 -5.75
N ILE A 175 8.24 -5.52 -6.62
CA ILE A 175 7.12 -4.61 -6.88
C ILE A 175 5.84 -5.35 -6.54
N MET A 176 4.94 -4.65 -5.83
CA MET A 176 3.58 -5.11 -5.58
C MET A 176 2.60 -4.05 -6.10
N ARG A 177 1.65 -4.45 -6.94
CA ARG A 177 0.60 -3.58 -7.47
C ARG A 177 -0.75 -4.25 -7.26
N PHE A 178 -1.67 -3.56 -6.62
CA PHE A 178 -2.97 -4.13 -6.27
C PHE A 178 -4.03 -3.06 -6.08
N PHE A 179 -5.28 -3.43 -6.26
CA PHE A 179 -6.41 -2.53 -6.04
C PHE A 179 -6.91 -2.59 -4.61
N VAL A 180 -7.26 -1.42 -4.09
CA VAL A 180 -7.90 -1.21 -2.79
C VAL A 180 -9.21 -0.49 -2.99
N ASP A 181 -10.20 -0.79 -2.15
CA ASP A 181 -11.51 -0.14 -2.17
C ASP A 181 -11.74 0.58 -0.83
N GLY A 182 -12.40 1.72 -0.90
CA GLY A 182 -12.89 2.44 0.27
C GLY A 182 -14.12 1.75 0.90
N ASP A 183 -14.47 2.19 2.10
CA ASP A 183 -15.56 1.61 2.90
C ASP A 183 -16.92 1.70 2.20
N ASN A 184 -17.09 2.68 1.32
CA ASN A 184 -18.30 2.85 0.51
C ASN A 184 -18.53 1.71 -0.51
N HIS A 185 -17.48 0.98 -0.92
CA HIS A 185 -17.61 -0.13 -1.87
C HIS A 185 -17.98 -1.47 -1.25
N ARG A 186 -17.89 -1.61 0.06
CA ARG A 186 -18.22 -2.85 0.81
C ARG A 186 -17.62 -4.10 0.18
N SER A 187 -16.35 -4.07 -0.13
CA SER A 187 -15.64 -5.17 -0.79
C SER A 187 -14.64 -5.84 0.15
N ALA A 188 -14.11 -7.00 -0.26
CA ALA A 188 -12.99 -7.63 0.45
C ALA A 188 -11.68 -6.84 0.33
N ASN A 189 -11.65 -5.83 -0.53
CA ASN A 189 -10.50 -4.95 -0.74
C ASN A 189 -10.44 -3.80 0.27
N ASN A 190 -11.38 -3.73 1.21
CA ASN A 190 -11.29 -2.86 2.38
C ASN A 190 -10.23 -3.42 3.34
N VAL A 191 -9.02 -2.98 3.16
CA VAL A 191 -7.85 -3.47 3.91
C VAL A 191 -7.13 -2.34 4.62
N GLY A 192 -6.36 -2.71 5.65
CA GLY A 192 -5.28 -1.87 6.14
C GLY A 192 -3.96 -2.30 5.52
N ILE A 193 -3.10 -1.34 5.23
CA ILE A 193 -1.79 -1.57 4.60
C ILE A 193 -0.73 -0.96 5.50
N VAL A 194 0.26 -1.75 5.93
CA VAL A 194 1.46 -1.25 6.61
C VAL A 194 2.60 -1.22 5.60
N VAL A 195 3.22 -0.06 5.46
CA VAL A 195 4.38 0.16 4.60
C VAL A 195 5.61 0.42 5.47
N PRO A 196 6.63 -0.44 5.42
CA PRO A 196 7.85 -0.26 6.20
C PRO A 196 8.78 0.78 5.58
N PRO A 197 9.75 1.29 6.36
CA PRO A 197 10.81 2.15 5.85
C PRO A 197 11.52 1.52 4.65
N GLY A 198 11.92 2.34 3.67
CA GLY A 198 12.60 1.90 2.46
C GLY A 198 11.72 1.17 1.44
N VAL A 199 10.40 1.26 1.60
CA VAL A 199 9.45 0.82 0.58
C VAL A 199 8.78 2.05 -0.04
N ALA A 200 9.11 2.31 -1.29
CA ALA A 200 8.50 3.39 -2.06
C ALA A 200 7.04 3.04 -2.36
N HIS A 201 6.15 4.01 -2.22
CA HIS A 201 4.72 3.80 -2.40
C HIS A 201 4.07 4.93 -3.20
N ALA A 202 3.12 4.54 -4.03
CA ALA A 202 2.31 5.45 -4.82
C ALA A 202 0.86 4.98 -4.89
N ILE A 203 -0.03 5.92 -5.15
CA ILE A 203 -1.47 5.69 -5.26
C ILE A 203 -1.94 6.29 -6.57
N ARG A 204 -2.72 5.53 -7.35
CA ARG A 204 -3.29 5.96 -8.61
C ARG A 204 -4.79 5.80 -8.60
N VAL A 205 -5.50 6.85 -8.98
CA VAL A 205 -6.97 6.90 -9.05
C VAL A 205 -7.38 6.92 -10.53
N GLU A 206 -7.71 5.77 -11.09
CA GLU A 206 -8.12 5.63 -12.50
C GLU A 206 -9.61 5.90 -12.73
N GLY A 207 -10.42 5.72 -11.69
CA GLY A 207 -11.88 5.86 -11.76
C GLY A 207 -12.37 7.29 -11.86
N SER A 208 -13.69 7.46 -11.86
CA SER A 208 -14.37 8.76 -11.85
C SER A 208 -14.73 9.24 -10.45
N GLU A 209 -14.40 8.50 -9.41
CA GLU A 209 -14.66 8.81 -8.02
C GLU A 209 -13.36 9.24 -7.33
N ASP A 210 -13.43 10.27 -6.50
CA ASP A 210 -12.33 10.67 -5.66
C ASP A 210 -12.05 9.61 -4.60
N VAL A 211 -10.78 9.48 -4.23
CA VAL A 211 -10.34 8.59 -3.17
C VAL A 211 -10.06 9.39 -1.90
N ILE A 212 -10.58 8.92 -0.78
CA ILE A 212 -10.22 9.44 0.55
C ILE A 212 -9.47 8.35 1.29
N MET A 213 -8.26 8.69 1.70
CA MET A 213 -7.38 7.84 2.50
C MET A 213 -7.16 8.47 3.88
N VAL A 214 -7.21 7.64 4.91
CA VAL A 214 -6.74 7.97 6.27
C VAL A 214 -5.46 7.19 6.49
N TYR A 215 -4.44 7.87 7.00
CA TYR A 215 -3.17 7.20 7.27
C TYR A 215 -2.53 7.69 8.56
N GLY A 216 -1.82 6.79 9.20
CA GLY A 216 -1.03 7.05 10.38
C GLY A 216 0.45 6.84 10.11
N THR A 217 1.30 7.69 10.68
CA THR A 217 2.75 7.60 10.56
C THR A 217 3.39 7.42 11.93
N SER A 218 4.43 6.59 12.03
CA SER A 218 5.14 6.36 13.30
C SER A 218 5.96 7.56 13.76
N THR A 219 6.18 8.51 12.86
CA THR A 219 6.86 9.80 13.17
C THR A 219 5.91 10.96 12.86
N SER A 220 6.18 12.13 13.42
CA SER A 220 5.54 13.38 12.98
C SER A 220 6.15 13.85 11.66
N PHE A 221 5.32 14.39 10.77
CA PHE A 221 5.77 14.91 9.49
C PHE A 221 6.85 15.98 9.64
N ARG A 222 7.93 15.81 8.90
CA ARG A 222 9.02 16.75 8.76
C ARG A 222 9.46 16.80 7.29
N PRO A 223 9.28 17.95 6.61
CA PRO A 223 9.56 18.06 5.17
C PRO A 223 11.00 17.66 4.79
N GLU A 224 11.94 17.90 5.68
CA GLU A 224 13.36 17.59 5.48
C GLU A 224 13.67 16.08 5.43
N PHE A 225 12.73 15.24 5.87
CA PHE A 225 12.88 13.77 5.91
C PHE A 225 11.97 13.05 4.90
N GLU A 226 11.19 13.81 4.14
CA GLU A 226 10.38 13.27 3.07
C GLU A 226 11.22 12.90 1.85
N GLY A 227 11.24 11.63 1.50
CA GLY A 227 11.81 11.14 0.26
C GLY A 227 10.77 11.06 -0.85
N ARG A 228 11.11 11.53 -2.03
CA ARG A 228 10.26 11.43 -3.22
C ARG A 228 11.06 10.87 -4.38
N ILE A 229 10.51 9.85 -5.04
CA ILE A 229 11.07 9.26 -6.25
C ILE A 229 10.03 9.42 -7.35
N ALA A 230 10.44 9.91 -8.49
CA ALA A 230 9.55 10.21 -9.59
C ALA A 230 8.46 11.23 -9.22
N SER A 231 8.33 12.26 -10.00
CA SER A 231 7.46 13.40 -9.71
C SER A 231 6.00 12.99 -9.59
N GLU A 232 5.27 13.72 -8.75
CA GLU A 232 3.82 13.69 -8.72
C GLU A 232 3.25 14.03 -10.10
N ILE A 233 2.10 13.46 -10.42
CA ILE A 233 1.43 13.68 -11.69
C ILE A 233 -0.03 14.04 -11.48
N GLU A 234 -0.52 14.91 -12.34
CA GLU A 234 -1.91 15.38 -12.33
C GLU A 234 -2.88 14.44 -13.06
N SER A 235 -2.37 13.39 -13.69
CA SER A 235 -3.19 12.42 -14.43
C SER A 235 -2.98 10.99 -13.94
N ALA A 236 -3.98 10.12 -14.13
CA ALA A 236 -3.89 8.71 -13.78
C ALA A 236 -3.00 7.89 -14.72
N GLY A 237 -2.46 8.49 -15.78
CA GLY A 237 -1.47 7.84 -16.63
C GLY A 237 -0.19 7.54 -15.86
N LEU A 238 0.53 6.49 -16.25
CA LEU A 238 1.87 6.25 -15.72
C LEU A 238 2.88 7.07 -16.54
N PRO A 239 3.46 8.14 -15.97
CA PRO A 239 4.43 8.93 -16.67
C PRO A 239 5.70 8.11 -16.94
N GLU A 240 6.52 8.57 -17.86
CA GLU A 240 7.76 7.89 -18.23
C GLU A 240 8.68 7.66 -17.04
N SER A 241 8.75 8.62 -16.12
CA SER A 241 9.54 8.51 -14.88
C SER A 241 9.08 7.34 -14.00
N TRP A 242 7.78 7.10 -13.89
CA TRP A 242 7.23 6.00 -13.13
C TRP A 242 7.43 4.66 -13.84
N GLN A 243 7.22 4.60 -15.16
CA GLN A 243 7.48 3.40 -15.95
C GLN A 243 8.94 2.97 -15.84
N ARG A 244 9.86 3.93 -15.95
CA ARG A 244 11.29 3.70 -15.79
C ARG A 244 11.64 3.23 -14.38
N PHE A 245 11.06 3.88 -13.36
CA PHE A 245 11.25 3.49 -11.97
C PHE A 245 10.71 2.07 -11.70
N LEU A 246 9.62 1.66 -12.32
CA LEU A 246 9.05 0.32 -12.19
C LEU A 246 9.76 -0.73 -13.07
N GLY A 247 10.66 -0.33 -13.94
CA GLY A 247 11.36 -1.24 -14.85
C GLY A 247 10.47 -1.78 -15.96
N GLU A 248 9.45 -1.00 -16.39
CA GLU A 248 8.51 -1.35 -17.45
C GLU A 248 9.00 -0.99 -18.87
N ARG A 249 10.28 -0.59 -19.02
CA ARG A 249 10.93 -0.26 -20.30
C ARG A 249 12.22 -1.04 -20.48
#